data_9748ebd6c9eee26b423e20955491ba12
#
_entry.id   9748ebd6c9eee26b423e20955491ba12
#
_cell.length_a   1.000
_cell.length_b   1.000
_cell.length_c   1.000
_cell.angle_alpha   90.00
_cell.angle_beta   90.00
_cell.angle_gamma   90.00
#
_symmetry.space_group_name_H-M   'P 1'
#
loop_
_entity.id
_entity.type
_entity.pdbx_description
1 polymer ?
#
loop_
_entity_poly.entity_id
_entity_poly.type
_entity_poly.pdbx_seq_one_letter_code
_entity_poly.pdbx_strand_id
1 'polypeptide(L)'
;ETESHKIKGTITLSGYEGSELLVARLLTESGAKIPYVGTACPKTKWSQKDKEWLESKGTMVKFRASLEDDCAAVQSIKPNLAIGTTPVVQKGKELGIPSLYFTNLISARPLMGVAGAGSLAQVVNAAMKNKKRMADMKSFFSGVGKEDTSGIWEKSPNLKPQFREHNLKKIEKRKKAE
;
A
#
# COMPACT_ATOMS: atom_id res chain seq x y z
N GLU A 1 -19.76 -7.83 20.45
CA GLU A 1 -19.02 -6.58 20.10
C GLU A 1 -17.77 -6.79 19.24
N THR A 2 -17.36 -7.99 18.92
CA THR A 2 -16.00 -8.23 18.41
C THR A 2 -15.90 -8.73 16.96
N GLU A 3 -16.98 -9.11 16.30
CA GLU A 3 -16.86 -9.65 14.92
C GLU A 3 -16.67 -8.57 13.83
N SER A 4 -17.18 -7.36 14.03
CA SER A 4 -17.05 -6.28 13.04
C SER A 4 -15.65 -5.70 12.91
N HIS A 5 -14.76 -5.98 13.85
CA HIS A 5 -13.38 -5.45 13.89
C HIS A 5 -12.32 -6.48 13.48
N LYS A 6 -12.71 -7.74 13.23
CA LYS A 6 -11.76 -8.75 12.76
C LYS A 6 -11.31 -8.48 11.33
N ILE A 7 -9.99 -8.50 11.12
CA ILE A 7 -9.38 -8.39 9.81
C ILE A 7 -9.10 -9.78 9.29
N LYS A 8 -9.66 -10.11 8.12
CA LYS A 8 -9.38 -11.38 7.43
C LYS A 8 -8.62 -11.08 6.15
N GLY A 9 -7.32 -11.30 6.15
CA GLY A 9 -6.50 -11.09 4.96
C GLY A 9 -5.02 -10.96 5.27
N THR A 10 -4.24 -10.92 4.20
CA THR A 10 -2.79 -10.77 4.24
C THR A 10 -2.43 -9.31 3.96
N ILE A 11 -1.58 -8.73 4.79
CA ILE A 11 -1.18 -7.32 4.70
C ILE A 11 0.35 -7.26 4.71
N THR A 12 0.95 -6.54 3.77
CA THR A 12 2.34 -6.08 3.87
C THR A 12 2.36 -4.66 4.39
N LEU A 13 3.30 -4.37 5.27
CA LEU A 13 3.42 -3.08 5.91
C LEU A 13 4.83 -2.56 5.81
N SER A 14 4.98 -1.30 5.42
CA SER A 14 6.27 -0.60 5.41
C SER A 14 6.09 0.88 5.71
N GLY A 15 7.11 1.50 6.26
CA GLY A 15 7.08 2.92 6.59
C GLY A 15 8.40 3.43 7.13
N TYR A 16 8.44 4.75 7.37
CA TYR A 16 9.61 5.45 7.89
C TYR A 16 9.28 6.29 9.13
N GLU A 17 8.10 6.08 9.71
CA GLU A 17 7.59 6.89 10.82
C GLU A 17 8.04 6.35 12.20
N GLY A 18 8.56 5.13 12.25
CA GLY A 18 9.01 4.49 13.48
C GLY A 18 7.90 3.78 14.28
N SER A 19 6.66 3.79 13.81
CA SER A 19 5.51 3.13 14.45
C SER A 19 5.04 1.86 13.73
N GLU A 20 5.81 1.40 12.73
CA GLU A 20 5.44 0.27 11.88
C GLU A 20 5.22 -1.00 12.69
N LEU A 21 6.10 -1.29 13.66
CA LEU A 21 5.99 -2.49 14.50
C LEU A 21 4.74 -2.46 15.39
N LEU A 22 4.41 -1.29 15.95
CA LEU A 22 3.19 -1.09 16.72
C LEU A 22 1.94 -1.35 15.86
N VAL A 23 1.88 -0.74 14.68
CA VAL A 23 0.75 -0.92 13.76
C VAL A 23 0.64 -2.37 13.31
N ALA A 24 1.76 -3.02 12.98
CA ALA A 24 1.78 -4.44 12.61
C ALA A 24 1.25 -5.32 13.74
N ARG A 25 1.62 -5.03 14.98
CA ARG A 25 1.12 -5.75 16.15
C ARG A 25 -0.39 -5.60 16.32
N LEU A 26 -0.90 -4.37 16.28
CA LEU A 26 -2.34 -4.09 16.37
C LEU A 26 -3.15 -4.79 15.28
N LEU A 27 -2.64 -4.78 14.04
CA LEU A 27 -3.28 -5.47 12.92
C LEU A 27 -3.26 -6.99 13.10
N THR A 28 -2.15 -7.55 13.59
CA THR A 28 -2.03 -9.00 13.86
C THR A 28 -2.97 -9.42 14.98
N GLU A 29 -3.04 -8.65 16.06
CA GLU A 29 -4.00 -8.88 17.17
C GLU A 29 -5.46 -8.77 16.71
N SER A 30 -5.73 -7.94 15.70
CA SER A 30 -7.04 -7.83 15.04
C SER A 30 -7.33 -8.96 14.04
N GLY A 31 -6.42 -9.92 13.86
CA GLY A 31 -6.61 -11.12 13.04
C GLY A 31 -6.02 -11.06 11.63
N ALA A 32 -5.30 -9.99 11.25
CA ALA A 32 -4.58 -9.92 9.99
C ALA A 32 -3.37 -10.86 9.98
N LYS A 33 -3.04 -11.40 8.79
CA LYS A 33 -1.76 -12.06 8.54
C LYS A 33 -0.79 -11.02 8.00
N ILE A 34 0.32 -10.81 8.67
CA ILE A 34 1.35 -9.86 8.23
C ILE A 34 2.65 -10.60 7.95
N PRO A 35 2.89 -11.04 6.72
CA PRO A 35 4.10 -11.78 6.38
C PRO A 35 5.35 -10.91 6.29
N TYR A 36 5.20 -9.58 6.12
CA TYR A 36 6.31 -8.66 5.96
C TYR A 36 6.06 -7.32 6.63
N VAL A 37 7.07 -6.84 7.35
CA VAL A 37 7.15 -5.47 7.87
C VAL A 37 8.53 -4.88 7.55
N GLY A 38 8.56 -3.83 6.74
CA GLY A 38 9.71 -2.95 6.56
C GLY A 38 9.60 -1.75 7.50
N THR A 39 10.62 -1.49 8.30
CA THR A 39 10.59 -0.42 9.29
C THR A 39 11.85 0.41 9.32
N ALA A 40 11.71 1.72 9.53
CA ALA A 40 12.80 2.63 9.86
C ALA A 40 13.13 2.65 11.37
N CYS A 41 12.36 1.95 12.18
CA CYS A 41 12.56 1.88 13.63
C CYS A 41 14.01 1.51 13.96
N PRO A 42 14.67 2.20 14.91
CA PRO A 42 15.99 1.79 15.39
C PRO A 42 15.89 0.48 16.19
N LYS A 43 16.97 -0.30 16.17
CA LYS A 43 17.09 -1.49 17.00
C LYS A 43 17.28 -1.09 18.46
N THR A 44 16.22 -1.12 19.22
CA THR A 44 16.20 -0.86 20.67
C THR A 44 15.73 -2.11 21.42
N LYS A 45 15.86 -2.12 22.73
CA LYS A 45 15.30 -3.20 23.56
C LYS A 45 13.79 -3.38 23.35
N TRP A 46 13.07 -2.30 23.08
CA TRP A 46 11.62 -2.30 22.85
C TRP A 46 11.26 -2.81 21.46
N SER A 47 11.92 -2.29 20.43
CA SER A 47 11.71 -2.74 19.05
C SER A 47 12.11 -4.20 18.85
N GLN A 48 13.09 -4.68 19.59
CA GLN A 48 13.49 -6.08 19.55
C GLN A 48 12.40 -7.01 20.09
N LYS A 49 11.73 -6.64 21.19
CA LYS A 49 10.61 -7.42 21.74
C LYS A 49 9.45 -7.51 20.75
N ASP A 50 9.08 -6.39 20.11
CA ASP A 50 8.01 -6.38 19.13
C ASP A 50 8.37 -7.19 17.88
N LYS A 51 9.65 -7.11 17.45
CA LYS A 51 10.19 -7.95 16.37
C LYS A 51 10.02 -9.44 16.70
N GLU A 52 10.54 -9.89 17.85
CA GLU A 52 10.47 -11.28 18.28
C GLU A 52 9.02 -11.79 18.36
N TRP A 53 8.12 -10.95 18.89
CA TRP A 53 6.71 -11.29 18.94
C TRP A 53 6.10 -11.43 17.54
N LEU A 54 6.38 -10.50 16.62
CA LEU A 54 5.90 -10.55 15.23
C LEU A 54 6.49 -11.74 14.48
N GLU A 55 7.78 -12.03 14.66
CA GLU A 55 8.43 -13.19 14.06
C GLU A 55 7.85 -14.51 14.58
N SER A 56 7.46 -14.58 15.85
CA SER A 56 6.75 -15.75 16.41
C SER A 56 5.37 -15.97 15.76
N LYS A 57 4.80 -14.94 15.11
CA LYS A 57 3.56 -15.02 14.32
C LYS A 57 3.78 -15.25 12.84
N GLY A 58 5.03 -15.47 12.41
CA GLY A 58 5.41 -15.72 11.03
C GLY A 58 5.64 -14.45 10.20
N THR A 59 5.85 -13.30 10.83
CA THR A 59 6.17 -12.04 10.17
C THR A 59 7.67 -11.91 9.94
N MET A 60 8.10 -11.62 8.72
CA MET A 60 9.46 -11.18 8.44
C MET A 60 9.59 -9.69 8.78
N VAL A 61 10.41 -9.34 9.76
CA VAL A 61 10.68 -7.96 10.15
C VAL A 61 12.03 -7.52 9.62
N LYS A 62 12.05 -6.49 8.77
CA LYS A 62 13.26 -5.93 8.19
C LYS A 62 13.48 -4.50 8.69
N PHE A 63 14.52 -4.33 9.54
CA PHE A 63 14.99 -3.00 9.96
C PHE A 63 15.75 -2.32 8.83
N ARG A 64 15.51 -1.03 8.64
CA ARG A 64 16.12 -0.22 7.58
C ARG A 64 15.94 -0.86 6.19
N ALA A 65 14.74 -1.39 5.95
CA ALA A 65 14.38 -1.91 4.62
C ALA A 65 14.56 -0.83 3.55
N SER A 66 15.09 -1.23 2.40
CA SER A 66 15.13 -0.34 1.25
C SER A 66 13.74 -0.27 0.57
N LEU A 67 13.54 0.73 -0.28
CA LEU A 67 12.31 0.82 -1.07
C LEU A 67 12.15 -0.37 -2.01
N GLU A 68 13.26 -0.86 -2.52
CA GLU A 68 13.31 -2.04 -3.39
C GLU A 68 12.84 -3.28 -2.63
N ASP A 69 13.28 -3.46 -1.38
CA ASP A 69 12.85 -4.56 -0.52
C ASP A 69 11.35 -4.53 -0.27
N ASP A 70 10.82 -3.34 0.08
CA ASP A 70 9.41 -3.14 0.34
C ASP A 70 8.55 -3.42 -0.91
N CYS A 71 8.97 -2.92 -2.06
CA CYS A 71 8.30 -3.17 -3.34
C CYS A 71 8.40 -4.65 -3.75
N ALA A 72 9.55 -5.29 -3.55
CA ALA A 72 9.75 -6.71 -3.83
C ALA A 72 8.87 -7.59 -2.93
N ALA A 73 8.70 -7.22 -1.66
CA ALA A 73 7.79 -7.91 -0.75
C ALA A 73 6.34 -7.86 -1.25
N VAL A 74 5.85 -6.69 -1.69
CA VAL A 74 4.50 -6.57 -2.27
C VAL A 74 4.36 -7.42 -3.54
N GLN A 75 5.36 -7.43 -4.39
CA GLN A 75 5.35 -8.18 -5.64
C GLN A 75 5.36 -9.70 -5.44
N SER A 76 6.15 -10.18 -4.49
CA SER A 76 6.28 -11.62 -4.21
C SER A 76 5.10 -12.17 -3.40
N ILE A 77 4.68 -11.45 -2.37
CA ILE A 77 3.63 -11.89 -1.44
C ILE A 77 2.24 -11.71 -2.04
N LYS A 78 2.03 -10.66 -2.86
CA LYS A 78 0.72 -10.28 -3.42
C LYS A 78 -0.37 -10.20 -2.34
N PRO A 79 -0.22 -9.33 -1.36
CA PRO A 79 -1.13 -9.25 -0.21
C PRO A 79 -2.54 -8.82 -0.63
N ASN A 80 -3.50 -8.97 0.28
CA ASN A 80 -4.84 -8.40 0.09
C ASN A 80 -4.85 -6.87 0.26
N LEU A 81 -3.88 -6.34 0.99
CA LEU A 81 -3.65 -4.91 1.19
C LEU A 81 -2.15 -4.63 1.34
N ALA A 82 -1.65 -3.65 0.61
CA ALA A 82 -0.31 -3.11 0.83
C ALA A 82 -0.42 -1.77 1.58
N ILE A 83 0.28 -1.64 2.70
CA ILE A 83 0.38 -0.39 3.46
C ILE A 83 1.83 0.06 3.38
N GLY A 84 2.06 1.29 2.90
CA GLY A 84 3.44 1.74 2.77
C GLY A 84 3.59 3.18 2.30
N THR A 85 4.78 3.44 1.81
CA THR A 85 5.17 4.73 1.23
C THR A 85 4.67 4.89 -0.20
N THR A 86 4.88 6.04 -0.80
CA THR A 86 4.43 6.33 -2.18
C THR A 86 4.86 5.28 -3.20
N PRO A 87 6.13 4.82 -3.26
CA PRO A 87 6.53 3.75 -4.18
C PRO A 87 5.81 2.43 -3.94
N VAL A 88 5.60 2.05 -2.68
CA VAL A 88 4.88 0.82 -2.30
C VAL A 88 3.41 0.89 -2.73
N VAL A 89 2.76 2.02 -2.49
CA VAL A 89 1.37 2.26 -2.92
C VAL A 89 1.26 2.24 -4.44
N GLN A 90 2.20 2.86 -5.15
CA GLN A 90 2.26 2.82 -6.61
C GLN A 90 2.43 1.39 -7.12
N LYS A 91 3.36 0.63 -6.55
CA LYS A 91 3.57 -0.78 -6.89
C LYS A 91 2.32 -1.63 -6.65
N GLY A 92 1.63 -1.40 -5.55
CA GLY A 92 0.35 -2.05 -5.29
C GLY A 92 -0.70 -1.75 -6.36
N LYS A 93 -0.84 -0.49 -6.78
CA LYS A 93 -1.75 -0.08 -7.85
C LYS A 93 -1.42 -0.76 -9.19
N GLU A 94 -0.14 -0.84 -9.56
CA GLU A 94 0.31 -1.54 -10.76
C GLU A 94 -0.07 -3.02 -10.76
N LEU A 95 -0.01 -3.65 -9.59
CA LEU A 95 -0.38 -5.05 -9.40
C LEU A 95 -1.90 -5.26 -9.22
N GLY A 96 -2.67 -4.19 -9.09
CA GLY A 96 -4.11 -4.25 -8.80
C GLY A 96 -4.42 -4.62 -7.36
N ILE A 97 -3.49 -4.35 -6.45
CA ILE A 97 -3.61 -4.61 -5.00
C ILE A 97 -4.11 -3.35 -4.31
N PRO A 98 -5.16 -3.42 -3.47
CA PRO A 98 -5.55 -2.32 -2.61
C PRO A 98 -4.36 -1.81 -1.80
N SER A 99 -4.20 -0.50 -1.72
CA SER A 99 -3.03 0.10 -1.09
C SER A 99 -3.39 1.34 -0.29
N LEU A 100 -2.72 1.52 0.86
CA LEU A 100 -2.87 2.68 1.73
C LEU A 100 -1.50 3.31 2.02
N TYR A 101 -1.49 4.63 2.11
CA TYR A 101 -0.33 5.34 2.63
C TYR A 101 -0.22 5.16 4.13
N PHE A 102 0.96 4.74 4.60
CA PHE A 102 1.21 4.53 6.03
C PHE A 102 1.01 5.82 6.82
N THR A 103 1.57 6.92 6.37
CA THR A 103 1.43 8.24 7.00
C THR A 103 -0.04 8.64 7.17
N ASN A 104 -0.86 8.46 6.14
CA ASN A 104 -2.28 8.80 6.22
C ASN A 104 -3.04 7.90 7.20
N LEU A 105 -2.60 6.65 7.34
CA LEU A 105 -3.22 5.70 8.27
C LEU A 105 -3.02 6.12 9.71
N ILE A 106 -1.81 6.60 10.06
CA ILE A 106 -1.45 6.96 11.44
C ILE A 106 -1.80 8.39 11.82
N SER A 107 -1.77 9.34 10.85
CA SER A 107 -2.01 10.77 11.12
C SER A 107 -3.49 11.12 11.20
N ALA A 108 -4.34 10.41 10.48
CA ALA A 108 -5.77 10.72 10.44
C ALA A 108 -6.54 10.32 11.70
N ARG A 109 -5.95 9.49 12.57
CA ARG A 109 -6.66 8.90 13.72
C ARG A 109 -5.72 8.57 14.87
N PRO A 110 -6.15 8.73 16.12
CA PRO A 110 -5.38 8.25 17.25
C PRO A 110 -5.24 6.72 17.19
N LEU A 111 -4.01 6.22 17.29
CA LEU A 111 -3.73 4.77 17.31
C LEU A 111 -3.88 4.16 18.71
N MET A 112 -4.00 5.00 19.73
CA MET A 112 -4.00 4.58 21.13
C MET A 112 -5.37 4.15 21.59
N GLY A 113 -5.38 3.12 22.43
CA GLY A 113 -6.57 2.61 23.09
C GLY A 113 -7.49 1.77 22.18
N VAL A 114 -8.57 1.29 22.77
CA VAL A 114 -9.56 0.41 22.10
C VAL A 114 -10.21 1.10 20.89
N ALA A 115 -10.52 2.39 21.03
CA ALA A 115 -11.12 3.19 19.96
C ALA A 115 -10.18 3.33 18.76
N GLY A 116 -8.88 3.51 18.99
CA GLY A 116 -7.86 3.60 17.95
C GLY A 116 -7.72 2.28 17.18
N ALA A 117 -7.65 1.16 17.89
CA ALA A 117 -7.55 -0.17 17.27
C ALA A 117 -8.78 -0.50 16.40
N GLY A 118 -9.99 -0.20 16.91
CA GLY A 118 -11.22 -0.40 16.14
C GLY A 118 -11.29 0.46 14.89
N SER A 119 -10.89 1.73 14.99
CA SER A 119 -10.83 2.66 13.87
C SER A 119 -9.83 2.21 12.80
N LEU A 120 -8.66 1.72 13.20
CA LEU A 120 -7.64 1.15 12.31
C LEU A 120 -8.19 -0.06 11.54
N ALA A 121 -8.83 -1.00 12.25
CA ALA A 121 -9.41 -2.19 11.63
C ALA A 121 -10.52 -1.83 10.61
N GLN A 122 -11.36 -0.85 10.89
CA GLN A 122 -12.39 -0.37 9.96
C GLN A 122 -11.80 0.16 8.67
N VAL A 123 -10.77 1.01 8.74
CA VAL A 123 -10.09 1.58 7.55
C VAL A 123 -9.46 0.49 6.71
N VAL A 124 -8.76 -0.43 7.35
CA VAL A 124 -8.10 -1.56 6.67
C VAL A 124 -9.14 -2.46 5.98
N ASN A 125 -10.21 -2.81 6.66
CA ASN A 125 -11.29 -3.62 6.08
C ASN A 125 -11.99 -2.90 4.92
N ALA A 126 -12.24 -1.60 5.02
CA ALA A 126 -12.82 -0.79 3.95
C ALA A 126 -11.90 -0.75 2.71
N ALA A 127 -10.60 -0.58 2.91
CA ALA A 127 -9.63 -0.59 1.82
C ALA A 127 -9.57 -1.95 1.11
N MET A 128 -9.57 -3.06 1.85
CA MET A 128 -9.55 -4.41 1.27
C MET A 128 -10.78 -4.75 0.44
N LYS A 129 -11.93 -4.10 0.69
CA LYS A 129 -13.15 -4.30 -0.12
C LYS A 129 -13.07 -3.68 -1.51
N ASN A 130 -12.13 -2.76 -1.76
CA ASN A 130 -12.01 -2.02 -3.02
C ASN A 130 -11.34 -2.80 -4.17
N LYS A 131 -11.45 -4.12 -4.21
CA LYS A 131 -10.80 -4.99 -5.21
C LYS A 131 -11.18 -4.64 -6.65
N LYS A 132 -12.46 -4.34 -6.92
CA LYS A 132 -12.92 -4.01 -8.28
C LYS A 132 -12.25 -2.75 -8.81
N ARG A 133 -12.23 -1.69 -8.02
CA ARG A 133 -11.56 -0.42 -8.39
C ARG A 133 -10.06 -0.64 -8.65
N MET A 134 -9.41 -1.54 -7.89
CA MET A 134 -8.00 -1.85 -8.08
C MET A 134 -7.76 -2.64 -9.36
N ALA A 135 -8.65 -3.54 -9.75
CA ALA A 135 -8.59 -4.22 -11.04
C ALA A 135 -8.69 -3.23 -12.22
N ASP A 136 -9.58 -2.24 -12.12
CA ASP A 136 -9.69 -1.16 -13.12
C ASP A 136 -8.40 -0.34 -13.19
N MET A 137 -7.79 -0.03 -12.04
CA MET A 137 -6.50 0.66 -11.99
C MET A 137 -5.36 -0.16 -12.59
N LYS A 138 -5.33 -1.47 -12.34
CA LYS A 138 -4.35 -2.37 -12.96
C LYS A 138 -4.46 -2.34 -14.49
N SER A 139 -5.66 -2.35 -15.01
CA SER A 139 -5.91 -2.22 -16.45
C SER A 139 -5.39 -0.89 -17.01
N PHE A 140 -5.55 0.20 -16.26
CA PHE A 140 -5.01 1.51 -16.62
C PHE A 140 -3.48 1.52 -16.70
N PHE A 141 -2.80 0.88 -15.75
CA PHE A 141 -1.33 0.80 -15.71
C PHE A 141 -0.74 -0.28 -16.61
N SER A 142 -1.57 -1.12 -17.23
CA SER A 142 -1.11 -2.16 -18.16
C SER A 142 -0.44 -1.51 -19.38
N GLY A 143 0.83 -1.80 -19.57
CA GLY A 143 1.66 -1.23 -20.66
C GLY A 143 2.49 -0.01 -20.27
N VAL A 144 2.26 0.61 -19.10
CA VAL A 144 3.12 1.70 -18.61
C VAL A 144 4.50 1.14 -18.24
N GLY A 145 5.56 1.82 -18.67
CA GLY A 145 6.94 1.41 -18.40
C GLY A 145 7.49 0.32 -19.33
N LYS A 146 6.79 -0.06 -20.39
CA LYS A 146 7.36 -0.87 -21.46
C LYS A 146 8.20 0.04 -22.38
N GLU A 147 9.36 -0.46 -22.84
CA GLU A 147 10.35 0.30 -23.63
C GLU A 147 9.77 0.91 -24.91
N ASP A 148 8.72 0.30 -25.48
CA ASP A 148 8.05 0.74 -26.69
C ASP A 148 6.92 1.77 -26.44
N THR A 149 6.66 2.15 -25.20
CA THR A 149 5.71 3.22 -24.89
C THR A 149 6.39 4.59 -24.92
N SER A 150 6.31 5.26 -26.06
CA SER A 150 6.71 6.67 -26.18
C SER A 150 5.67 7.58 -25.53
N GLY A 151 5.79 7.75 -24.22
CA GLY A 151 4.92 8.59 -23.41
C GLY A 151 3.55 7.96 -23.07
N ILE A 152 3.12 8.17 -21.83
CA ILE A 152 1.84 7.68 -21.29
C ILE A 152 0.63 8.12 -22.13
N TRP A 153 0.78 9.21 -22.88
CA TRP A 153 -0.33 9.89 -23.55
C TRP A 153 -0.49 9.52 -25.02
N GLU A 154 0.55 9.02 -25.67
CA GLU A 154 0.53 8.77 -27.11
C GLU A 154 0.21 7.34 -27.51
N LYS A 155 0.64 6.37 -26.71
CA LYS A 155 0.55 4.94 -27.08
C LYS A 155 -0.07 4.04 -26.00
N SER A 156 -0.70 4.58 -24.94
CA SER A 156 -1.34 3.72 -23.95
C SER A 156 -2.64 3.16 -24.52
N PRO A 157 -2.71 1.87 -24.84
CA PRO A 157 -3.93 1.25 -25.38
C PRO A 157 -5.07 1.22 -24.37
N ASN A 158 -4.77 1.49 -23.10
CA ASN A 158 -5.69 1.38 -21.97
C ASN A 158 -6.30 2.71 -21.53
N LEU A 159 -5.89 3.82 -22.12
CA LEU A 159 -6.58 5.09 -21.91
C LEU A 159 -7.95 5.04 -22.58
N LYS A 160 -9.02 5.30 -21.81
CA LYS A 160 -10.36 5.46 -22.38
C LYS A 160 -10.29 6.51 -23.49
N PRO A 161 -10.87 6.28 -24.67
CA PRO A 161 -10.77 7.18 -25.83
C PRO A 161 -11.07 8.65 -25.50
N GLN A 162 -12.06 8.88 -24.65
CA GLN A 162 -12.46 10.22 -24.19
C GLN A 162 -11.34 11.00 -23.47
N PHE A 163 -10.49 10.33 -22.69
CA PHE A 163 -9.36 10.97 -22.01
C PHE A 163 -8.21 11.24 -22.98
N ARG A 164 -8.00 10.36 -23.94
CA ARG A 164 -7.01 10.52 -24.99
C ARG A 164 -7.33 11.75 -25.85
N GLU A 165 -8.54 11.89 -26.32
CA GLU A 165 -8.98 13.05 -27.10
C GLU A 165 -8.87 14.37 -26.33
N HIS A 166 -9.27 14.36 -25.05
CA HIS A 166 -9.13 15.55 -24.21
C HIS A 166 -7.67 16.00 -24.07
N ASN A 167 -6.76 15.09 -23.89
CA ASN A 167 -5.34 15.39 -23.73
C ASN A 167 -4.69 15.82 -25.05
N LEU A 168 -5.05 15.20 -26.17
CA LEU A 168 -4.58 15.63 -27.51
C LEU A 168 -5.02 17.06 -27.80
N LYS A 169 -6.27 17.41 -27.58
CA LYS A 169 -6.78 18.79 -27.72
C LYS A 169 -6.04 19.79 -26.83
N LYS A 170 -5.64 19.37 -25.61
CA LYS A 170 -4.88 20.22 -24.71
C LYS A 170 -3.43 20.45 -25.19
N ILE A 171 -2.80 19.42 -25.75
CA ILE A 171 -1.46 19.51 -26.35
C ILE A 171 -1.47 20.40 -27.59
N GLU A 172 -2.45 20.23 -28.46
CA GLU A 172 -2.61 21.07 -29.67
C GLU A 172 -2.83 22.55 -29.33
N LYS A 173 -3.65 22.84 -28.29
CA LYS A 173 -3.83 24.22 -27.82
C LYS A 173 -2.55 24.84 -27.30
N ARG A 174 -1.68 24.08 -26.61
CA ARG A 174 -0.37 24.58 -26.14
C ARG A 174 0.58 24.87 -27.31
N LYS A 175 0.67 23.95 -28.29
CA LYS A 175 1.51 24.15 -29.50
C LYS A 175 1.08 25.34 -30.37
N LYS A 176 -0.20 25.77 -30.29
CA LYS A 176 -0.69 26.95 -31.00
C LYS A 176 -0.50 28.26 -30.22
N ALA A 177 -0.16 28.18 -28.94
CA ALA A 177 0.07 29.32 -28.06
C ALA A 177 1.57 29.67 -27.91
N GLU A 178 2.47 28.80 -28.39
CA GLU A 178 3.90 29.01 -28.58
C GLU A 178 4.17 29.53 -29.99
#